data_efdf1beb4b54bd1b6a92f2684970de19
#
_entry.id   efdf1beb4b54bd1b6a92f2684970de19
#
_cell.length_a   1.000
_cell.length_b   1.000
_cell.length_c   1.000
_cell.angle_alpha   90.00
_cell.angle_beta   90.00
_cell.angle_gamma   90.00
#
_symmetry.space_group_name_H-M   'P 1'
#
loop_
_entity.id
_entity.type
_entity.pdbx_description
1 polymer ?
#
loop_
_entity_poly.entity_id
_entity_poly.type
_entity_poly.pdbx_seq_one_letter_code
_entity_poly.pdbx_strand_id
1 'polypeptide(L)'
;MSRGVGIVFLLLALPAGASAQGALSDQQRLGQTLFTQSCGVCHLKPQITANTYGPPLSKESAGGSEDVMRETITNGTPRMPGFKLLFEPAQINAIVAYLKTVPVPQAAPR
;
A
#
# COMPACT_ATOMS: atom_id res chain seq x y z
N MET A 1 -57.07 -37.33 19.47
CA MET A 1 -55.89 -37.63 18.63
C MET A 1 -55.37 -36.33 18.07
N SER A 2 -54.37 -35.73 18.70
CA SER A 2 -53.76 -34.48 18.25
C SER A 2 -52.33 -34.79 17.83
N ARG A 3 -52.04 -34.63 16.53
CA ARG A 3 -50.72 -34.84 15.97
C ARG A 3 -50.00 -33.52 15.93
N GLY A 4 -49.12 -33.30 16.92
CA GLY A 4 -48.22 -32.15 16.92
C GLY A 4 -47.15 -32.27 15.83
N VAL A 5 -47.18 -31.34 14.89
CA VAL A 5 -46.13 -31.17 13.88
C VAL A 5 -45.03 -30.33 14.49
N GLY A 6 -43.93 -30.97 14.86
CA GLY A 6 -42.73 -30.27 15.31
C GLY A 6 -41.99 -29.63 14.12
N ILE A 7 -41.97 -28.32 14.10
CA ILE A 7 -41.16 -27.56 13.13
C ILE A 7 -39.73 -27.53 13.65
N VAL A 8 -38.84 -28.27 13.00
CA VAL A 8 -37.39 -28.19 13.26
C VAL A 8 -36.84 -27.02 12.49
N PHE A 9 -36.50 -25.92 13.23
CA PHE A 9 -35.74 -24.82 12.68
C PHE A 9 -34.27 -25.25 12.51
N LEU A 10 -33.91 -25.54 11.27
CA LEU A 10 -32.51 -25.76 10.89
C LEU A 10 -31.82 -24.41 10.79
N LEU A 11 -31.08 -24.03 11.83
CA LEU A 11 -30.19 -22.83 11.80
C LEU A 11 -29.02 -23.13 10.89
N LEU A 12 -29.07 -22.62 9.65
CA LEU A 12 -27.92 -22.56 8.76
C LEU A 12 -26.95 -21.49 9.31
N ALA A 13 -25.90 -21.95 9.98
CA ALA A 13 -24.75 -21.11 10.30
C ALA A 13 -23.99 -20.81 9.01
N LEU A 14 -24.13 -19.59 8.48
CA LEU A 14 -23.28 -19.07 7.40
C LEU A 14 -21.87 -18.86 7.95
N PRO A 15 -20.82 -19.40 7.31
CA PRO A 15 -19.45 -19.06 7.68
C PRO A 15 -19.19 -17.61 7.26
N ALA A 16 -19.03 -16.72 8.22
CA ALA A 16 -18.51 -15.36 8.00
C ALA A 16 -17.02 -15.42 7.71
N GLY A 17 -16.68 -15.98 6.56
CA GLY A 17 -15.35 -15.93 5.98
C GLY A 17 -15.20 -14.69 5.10
N ALA A 18 -15.35 -13.51 5.65
CA ALA A 18 -14.92 -12.29 4.97
C ALA A 18 -13.40 -12.23 5.04
N SER A 19 -12.74 -12.73 4.00
CA SER A 19 -11.33 -12.51 3.76
C SER A 19 -11.10 -11.01 3.60
N ALA A 20 -10.65 -10.35 4.67
CA ALA A 20 -10.17 -8.97 4.63
C ALA A 20 -8.78 -8.90 3.97
N GLN A 21 -8.64 -9.46 2.76
CA GLN A 21 -7.48 -9.30 1.92
C GLN A 21 -7.70 -8.08 1.04
N GLY A 22 -7.09 -6.96 1.44
CA GLY A 22 -7.06 -5.77 0.60
C GLY A 22 -7.23 -4.43 1.31
N ALA A 23 -7.66 -4.36 2.56
CA ALA A 23 -7.74 -3.10 3.29
C ALA A 23 -6.37 -2.73 3.87
N LEU A 24 -5.87 -1.53 3.50
CA LEU A 24 -4.66 -0.97 4.10
C LEU A 24 -4.88 -0.71 5.60
N SER A 25 -3.86 -0.94 6.42
CA SER A 25 -3.84 -0.50 7.81
C SER A 25 -3.86 1.03 7.89
N ASP A 26 -4.14 1.59 9.07
CA ASP A 26 -4.13 3.05 9.26
C ASP A 26 -2.75 3.65 8.94
N GLN A 27 -1.68 2.98 9.35
CA GLN A 27 -0.32 3.37 9.00
C GLN A 27 -0.08 3.36 7.48
N GLN A 28 -0.53 2.31 6.79
CA GLN A 28 -0.39 2.20 5.33
C GLN A 28 -1.22 3.24 4.59
N ARG A 29 -2.42 3.57 5.09
CA ARG A 29 -3.24 4.67 4.54
C ARG A 29 -2.58 6.04 4.71
N LEU A 30 -2.00 6.30 5.89
CA LEU A 30 -1.20 7.50 6.11
C LEU A 30 -0.03 7.54 5.11
N GLY A 31 0.70 6.43 4.97
CA GLY A 31 1.80 6.30 4.02
C GLY A 31 1.38 6.54 2.58
N GLN A 32 0.24 6.00 2.17
CA GLN A 32 -0.33 6.23 0.84
C GLN A 32 -0.64 7.71 0.59
N THR A 33 -1.22 8.39 1.57
CA THR A 33 -1.53 9.81 1.47
C THR A 33 -0.26 10.64 1.32
N LEU A 34 0.72 10.43 2.19
CA LEU A 34 2.00 11.14 2.17
C LEU A 34 2.77 10.87 0.87
N PHE A 35 2.79 9.61 0.43
CA PHE A 35 3.39 9.21 -0.85
C PHE A 35 2.76 9.95 -2.03
N THR A 36 1.43 9.93 -2.12
CA THR A 36 0.71 10.57 -3.23
C THR A 36 0.97 12.07 -3.27
N GLN A 37 0.99 12.73 -2.11
CA GLN A 37 1.17 14.17 -2.02
C GLN A 37 2.60 14.64 -2.27
N SER A 38 3.61 13.88 -1.87
CA SER A 38 5.00 14.34 -1.85
C SER A 38 5.93 13.57 -2.77
N CYS A 39 5.66 12.30 -3.02
CA CYS A 39 6.47 11.44 -3.89
C CYS A 39 5.84 11.28 -5.27
N GLY A 40 4.52 11.41 -5.34
CA GLY A 40 3.75 11.16 -6.56
C GLY A 40 4.15 12.04 -7.73
N VAL A 41 4.57 13.28 -7.49
CA VAL A 41 5.03 14.19 -8.54
C VAL A 41 6.17 13.61 -9.40
N CYS A 42 7.01 12.77 -8.81
CA CYS A 42 8.12 12.13 -9.51
C CYS A 42 7.88 10.64 -9.81
N HIS A 43 7.16 9.93 -8.95
CA HIS A 43 7.06 8.48 -8.99
C HIS A 43 5.71 7.94 -9.48
N LEU A 44 4.68 8.77 -9.61
CA LEU A 44 3.41 8.38 -10.21
C LEU A 44 3.34 8.88 -11.65
N LYS A 45 2.80 8.05 -12.53
CA LYS A 45 2.63 8.42 -13.94
C LYS A 45 1.64 9.58 -14.06
N PRO A 46 2.03 10.75 -14.59
CA PRO A 46 1.11 11.83 -14.83
C PRO A 46 0.15 11.46 -15.96
N GLN A 47 -1.08 12.01 -15.92
CA GLN A 47 -2.11 11.73 -16.93
C GLN A 47 -1.75 12.24 -18.33
N ILE A 48 -0.91 13.28 -18.39
CA ILE A 48 -0.61 14.01 -19.65
C ILE A 48 0.71 13.58 -20.29
N THR A 49 1.57 12.83 -19.61
CA THR A 49 2.87 12.41 -20.15
C THR A 49 3.06 10.89 -20.01
N ALA A 50 3.85 10.30 -20.93
CA ALA A 50 4.09 8.86 -20.90
C ALA A 50 5.11 8.43 -19.84
N ASN A 51 5.97 9.34 -19.35
CA ASN A 51 7.10 9.02 -18.50
C ASN A 51 7.02 9.70 -17.13
N THR A 52 7.57 9.04 -16.11
CA THR A 52 7.80 9.59 -14.78
C THR A 52 9.22 10.13 -14.67
N TYR A 53 9.45 11.12 -13.82
CA TYR A 53 10.79 11.61 -13.52
C TYR A 53 11.60 10.57 -12.73
N GLY A 54 10.97 9.96 -11.74
CA GLY A 54 11.53 8.87 -10.95
C GLY A 54 11.03 7.50 -11.41
N PRO A 55 11.68 6.40 -11.00
CA PRO A 55 11.20 5.06 -11.32
C PRO A 55 9.85 4.79 -10.63
N PRO A 56 9.01 3.92 -11.21
CA PRO A 56 7.85 3.40 -10.50
C PRO A 56 8.31 2.64 -9.27
N LEU A 57 7.64 2.86 -8.13
CA LEU A 57 7.99 2.23 -6.87
C LEU A 57 7.06 1.06 -6.56
N SER A 58 7.61 0.06 -5.87
CA SER A 58 6.91 -1.15 -5.46
C SER A 58 7.52 -1.73 -4.18
N LYS A 59 6.95 -2.83 -3.70
CA LYS A 59 7.48 -3.58 -2.55
C LYS A 59 8.92 -4.09 -2.73
N GLU A 60 9.42 -4.15 -3.97
CA GLU A 60 10.78 -4.57 -4.32
C GLU A 60 11.73 -3.40 -4.59
N SER A 61 11.27 -2.18 -4.50
CA SER A 61 12.13 -1.00 -4.56
C SER A 61 13.24 -1.10 -3.52
N ALA A 62 14.42 -0.56 -3.82
CA ALA A 62 15.60 -0.66 -2.95
C ALA A 62 15.95 -2.12 -2.56
N GLY A 63 15.75 -3.06 -3.50
CA GLY A 63 15.98 -4.48 -3.26
C GLY A 63 15.01 -5.11 -2.24
N GLY A 64 13.87 -4.48 -1.99
CA GLY A 64 12.87 -4.92 -1.00
C GLY A 64 13.25 -4.61 0.45
N SER A 65 14.38 -3.97 0.69
CA SER A 65 14.86 -3.61 2.02
C SER A 65 14.17 -2.36 2.56
N GLU A 66 13.43 -2.51 3.65
CA GLU A 66 12.78 -1.38 4.32
C GLU A 66 13.78 -0.37 4.90
N ASP A 67 14.93 -0.84 5.38
CA ASP A 67 15.97 0.03 5.91
C ASP A 67 16.58 0.89 4.80
N VAL A 68 16.84 0.32 3.63
CA VAL A 68 17.34 1.07 2.48
C VAL A 68 16.27 2.03 1.95
N MET A 69 14.99 1.64 1.92
CA MET A 69 13.89 2.55 1.57
C MET A 69 13.84 3.74 2.54
N ARG A 70 13.89 3.47 3.84
CA ARG A 70 13.87 4.49 4.90
C ARG A 70 15.04 5.45 4.77
N GLU A 71 16.24 4.92 4.61
CA GLU A 71 17.46 5.72 4.43
C GLU A 71 17.36 6.63 3.19
N THR A 72 16.93 6.06 2.06
CA THR A 72 16.76 6.80 0.80
C THR A 72 15.73 7.92 0.93
N ILE A 73 14.59 7.67 1.57
CA ILE A 73 13.55 8.69 1.78
C ILE A 73 14.08 9.77 2.73
N THR A 74 14.77 9.36 3.80
CA THR A 74 15.28 10.28 4.82
C THR A 74 16.34 11.24 4.26
N ASN A 75 17.34 10.71 3.61
CA ASN A 75 18.51 11.46 3.19
C ASN A 75 18.54 11.81 1.70
N GLY A 76 17.73 11.16 0.89
CA GLY A 76 17.68 11.36 -0.55
C GLY A 76 18.86 10.72 -1.30
N THR A 77 18.95 11.06 -2.57
CA THR A 77 20.03 10.71 -3.49
C THR A 77 20.42 11.95 -4.29
N PRO A 78 21.48 11.92 -5.11
CA PRO A 78 21.81 13.07 -5.98
C PRO A 78 20.67 13.53 -6.90
N ARG A 79 19.66 12.68 -7.15
CA ARG A 79 18.53 12.97 -8.04
C ARG A 79 17.17 13.00 -7.33
N MET A 80 17.13 12.72 -6.05
CA MET A 80 15.91 12.68 -5.23
C MET A 80 16.16 13.43 -3.93
N PRO A 81 15.32 14.41 -3.56
CA PRO A 81 15.49 15.13 -2.30
C PRO A 81 15.31 14.19 -1.10
N GLY A 82 15.99 14.48 0.00
CA GLY A 82 15.72 13.87 1.30
C GLY A 82 14.58 14.57 2.02
N PHE A 83 13.81 13.80 2.79
CA PHE A 83 12.57 14.29 3.41
C PHE A 83 12.67 14.44 4.94
N LYS A 84 13.86 14.29 5.54
CA LYS A 84 14.04 14.38 7.00
C LYS A 84 13.67 15.75 7.63
N LEU A 85 13.61 16.80 6.82
CA LEU A 85 13.17 18.12 7.28
C LEU A 85 11.67 18.35 7.06
N LEU A 86 11.02 17.49 6.29
CA LEU A 86 9.60 17.59 5.97
C LEU A 86 8.76 16.59 6.75
N PHE A 87 9.29 15.38 6.98
CA PHE A 87 8.59 14.30 7.62
C PHE A 87 9.27 13.83 8.91
N GLU A 88 8.46 13.56 9.91
CA GLU A 88 8.87 12.86 11.10
C GLU A 88 9.21 11.37 10.79
N PRO A 89 10.07 10.71 11.58
CA PRO A 89 10.42 9.32 11.36
C PRO A 89 9.20 8.37 11.25
N ALA A 90 8.15 8.62 12.02
CA ALA A 90 6.92 7.83 11.96
C ALA A 90 6.19 7.98 10.61
N GLN A 91 6.24 9.16 10.00
CA GLN A 91 5.67 9.41 8.68
C GLN A 91 6.48 8.73 7.57
N ILE A 92 7.80 8.74 7.67
CA ILE A 92 8.68 7.99 6.76
C ILE A 92 8.40 6.49 6.87
N ASN A 93 8.27 5.97 8.10
CA ASN A 93 7.89 4.57 8.32
C ASN A 93 6.52 4.22 7.72
N ALA A 94 5.57 5.15 7.76
CA ALA A 94 4.27 4.96 7.14
C ALA A 94 4.37 4.86 5.61
N ILE A 95 5.20 5.69 4.99
CA ILE A 95 5.47 5.63 3.54
C ILE A 95 6.09 4.28 3.17
N VAL A 96 7.10 3.83 3.92
CA VAL A 96 7.72 2.51 3.71
C VAL A 96 6.70 1.39 3.85
N ALA A 97 5.87 1.41 4.91
CA ALA A 97 4.81 0.43 5.12
C ALA A 97 3.81 0.39 3.96
N TYR A 98 3.48 1.53 3.38
CA TYR A 98 2.65 1.60 2.17
C TYR A 98 3.36 0.99 0.96
N LEU A 99 4.61 1.36 0.69
CA LEU A 99 5.38 0.84 -0.45
C LEU A 99 5.47 -0.69 -0.44
N LYS A 100 5.54 -1.31 0.74
CA LYS A 100 5.53 -2.78 0.88
C LYS A 100 4.20 -3.42 0.43
N THR A 101 3.14 -2.65 0.28
CA THR A 101 1.86 -3.14 -0.26
C THR A 101 1.75 -2.96 -1.77
N VAL A 102 2.60 -2.13 -2.37
CA VAL A 102 2.52 -1.82 -3.80
C VAL A 102 3.07 -2.99 -4.63
N PRO A 103 2.27 -3.57 -5.53
CA PRO A 103 2.73 -4.67 -6.36
C PRO A 103 3.83 -4.22 -7.32
N VAL A 104 4.68 -5.17 -7.71
CA VAL A 104 5.67 -4.94 -8.75
C VAL A 104 4.96 -4.69 -10.08
N PRO A 105 5.29 -3.60 -10.81
CA PRO A 105 4.72 -3.36 -12.12
C PRO A 105 5.01 -4.54 -13.05
N GLN A 106 3.97 -5.09 -13.66
CA GLN A 106 4.17 -6.11 -14.70
C GLN A 106 4.79 -5.44 -15.91
N ALA A 107 5.84 -6.08 -16.47
CA ALA A 107 6.39 -5.64 -17.75
C ALA A 107 5.28 -5.68 -18.80
N ALA A 108 5.11 -4.56 -19.55
CA ALA A 108 4.18 -4.55 -20.66
C ALA A 108 4.52 -5.69 -21.63
N PRO A 109 3.54 -6.43 -22.17
CA PRO A 109 3.81 -7.42 -23.20
C PRO A 109 4.52 -6.76 -24.37
N ARG A 110 5.61 -7.38 -24.80
CA ARG A 110 6.42 -6.92 -25.96
C ARG A 110 5.70 -7.27 -27.25
#